data_69246f09741ea1fb03bdae15629c3950
#
_entry.id   69246f09741ea1fb03bdae15629c3950
#
_cell.length_a   1.000
_cell.length_b   1.000
_cell.length_c   1.000
_cell.angle_alpha   90.00
_cell.angle_beta   90.00
_cell.angle_gamma   90.00
#
_symmetry.space_group_name_H-M   'P 1'
#
loop_
_entity.id
_entity.type
_entity.pdbx_description
1 polymer ?
#
loop_
_entity_poly.entity_id
_entity_poly.type
_entity_poly.pdbx_seq_one_letter_code
_entity_poly.pdbx_strand_id
1 'polypeptide(L)'
;GARRFLERMKIKEEIAAQKDLFYEDLNKIMAIRSVKGSPKKEAPFGEGPKRALEETLKLAERYGFQTGIVNDVVGYAQWGTAEEYLGIIGHLDVVPEGSGWSVPPFQLTKKNQRLYGRGILDNKGPILACLYGMKLLKELGYQPKKTIRLMFGTDEESGSGDIPLYLEKENAPVFGFTPDCKYPVVYGERGIVNYEITTTIPDDSSEQIGQIMGDQAKDHVPDQLSVVIAGKTTAITGKRAPSNA
;
A
#
# COMPACT_ATOMS: atom_id res chain seq x y z
N GLY A 1 31.83 20.40 -0.30
CA GLY A 1 32.19 20.74 1.03
C GLY A 1 31.11 21.45 1.84
N ALA A 2 31.44 22.61 2.41
CA ALA A 2 30.59 23.32 3.39
C ALA A 2 29.18 23.66 2.91
N ARG A 3 29.01 24.10 1.65
CA ARG A 3 27.69 24.42 1.09
C ARG A 3 26.75 23.22 1.10
N ARG A 4 27.21 22.05 0.66
CA ARG A 4 26.42 20.78 0.72
C ARG A 4 26.08 20.36 2.16
N PHE A 5 26.99 20.62 3.09
CA PHE A 5 26.75 20.32 4.50
C PHE A 5 25.64 21.21 5.06
N LEU A 6 25.69 22.52 4.81
CA LEU A 6 24.67 23.49 5.23
C LEU A 6 23.30 23.19 4.61
N GLU A 7 23.25 22.85 3.33
CA GLU A 7 22.01 22.42 2.65
C GLU A 7 21.39 21.17 3.28
N ARG A 8 22.22 20.17 3.62
CA ARG A 8 21.76 18.97 4.34
C ARG A 8 21.26 19.27 5.75
N MET A 9 21.91 20.15 6.48
CA MET A 9 21.47 20.59 7.81
C MET A 9 20.11 21.27 7.71
N LYS A 10 19.92 22.19 6.78
CA LYS A 10 18.65 22.89 6.56
C LYS A 10 17.52 21.92 6.23
N ILE A 11 17.73 20.92 5.36
CA ILE A 11 16.73 19.91 5.04
C ILE A 11 16.32 19.11 6.30
N LYS A 12 17.27 18.71 7.12
CA LYS A 12 16.97 17.98 8.37
C LYS A 12 16.14 18.80 9.36
N GLU A 13 16.44 20.08 9.51
CA GLU A 13 15.70 21.00 10.38
C GLU A 13 14.26 21.17 9.87
N GLU A 14 14.07 21.34 8.57
CA GLU A 14 12.76 21.46 7.95
C GLU A 14 11.93 20.18 8.06
N ILE A 15 12.56 19.01 7.90
CA ILE A 15 11.88 17.72 8.12
C ILE A 15 11.39 17.62 9.57
N ALA A 16 12.25 17.99 10.53
CA ALA A 16 11.89 17.97 11.95
C ALA A 16 10.72 18.94 12.25
N ALA A 17 10.73 20.14 11.66
CA ALA A 17 9.69 21.14 11.81
C ALA A 17 8.33 20.68 11.25
N GLN A 18 8.31 19.82 10.23
CA GLN A 18 7.08 19.33 9.59
C GLN A 18 6.57 17.99 10.16
N LYS A 19 7.25 17.43 11.15
CA LYS A 19 6.97 16.09 11.68
C LYS A 19 5.55 15.92 12.22
N ASP A 20 5.06 16.90 13.00
CA ASP A 20 3.73 16.82 13.59
C ASP A 20 2.63 16.92 12.53
N LEU A 21 2.78 17.81 11.55
CA LEU A 21 1.87 17.91 10.41
C LEU A 21 1.87 16.61 9.59
N PHE A 22 3.02 16.00 9.37
CA PHE A 22 3.13 14.70 8.71
C PHE A 22 2.31 13.63 9.44
N TYR A 23 2.42 13.56 10.76
CA TYR A 23 1.67 12.58 11.54
C TYR A 23 0.16 12.83 11.51
N GLU A 24 -0.28 14.10 11.54
CA GLU A 24 -1.69 14.44 11.38
C GLU A 24 -2.25 14.00 10.02
N ASP A 25 -1.55 14.31 8.95
CA ASP A 25 -1.96 13.94 7.60
C ASP A 25 -1.93 12.42 7.39
N LEU A 26 -0.91 11.75 7.89
CA LEU A 26 -0.81 10.30 7.85
C LEU A 26 -1.96 9.62 8.60
N ASN A 27 -2.31 10.13 9.77
CA ASN A 27 -3.44 9.59 10.55
C ASN A 27 -4.77 9.72 9.80
N LYS A 28 -5.00 10.82 9.09
CA LYS A 28 -6.20 11.00 8.25
C LYS A 28 -6.30 9.93 7.16
N ILE A 29 -5.18 9.59 6.51
CA ILE A 29 -5.15 8.57 5.46
C ILE A 29 -5.25 7.16 6.07
N MET A 30 -4.58 6.92 7.19
CA MET A 30 -4.64 5.64 7.91
C MET A 30 -6.03 5.32 8.48
N ALA A 31 -6.81 6.33 8.85
CA ALA A 31 -8.17 6.16 9.34
C ALA A 31 -9.13 5.58 8.29
N ILE A 32 -8.76 5.61 7.03
CA ILE A 32 -9.54 5.01 5.95
C ILE A 32 -9.15 3.54 5.82
N ARG A 33 -10.11 2.65 6.07
CA ARG A 33 -9.93 1.21 5.85
C ARG A 33 -9.91 0.92 4.35
N SER A 34 -8.74 1.03 3.75
CA SER A 34 -8.52 0.86 2.31
C SER A 34 -8.21 -0.59 1.91
N VAL A 35 -8.88 -1.53 2.51
CA VAL A 35 -8.84 -2.94 2.11
C VAL A 35 -9.66 -3.11 0.83
N LYS A 36 -9.15 -3.93 -0.10
CA LYS A 36 -9.87 -4.27 -1.34
C LYS A 36 -11.30 -4.72 -1.06
N GLY A 37 -12.23 -4.20 -1.81
CA GLY A 37 -13.64 -4.51 -1.69
C GLY A 37 -14.26 -4.90 -3.02
N SER A 38 -15.58 -5.10 -3.01
CA SER A 38 -16.34 -5.40 -4.23
C SER A 38 -16.20 -4.26 -5.25
N PRO A 39 -15.99 -4.57 -6.54
CA PRO A 39 -15.89 -3.56 -7.59
C PRO A 39 -17.16 -2.72 -7.70
N LYS A 40 -16.96 -1.40 -7.89
CA LYS A 40 -18.03 -0.44 -8.24
C LYS A 40 -17.61 0.37 -9.46
N LYS A 41 -18.55 1.08 -10.07
CA LYS A 41 -18.34 1.82 -11.33
C LYS A 41 -17.11 2.73 -11.29
N GLU A 42 -16.94 3.50 -10.22
CA GLU A 42 -15.83 4.45 -10.05
C GLU A 42 -14.81 4.00 -9.01
N ALA A 43 -14.89 2.75 -8.57
CA ALA A 43 -14.03 2.13 -7.58
C ALA A 43 -13.79 0.66 -7.92
N PRO A 44 -13.00 0.36 -8.97
CA PRO A 44 -12.81 -1.01 -9.44
C PRO A 44 -12.26 -1.98 -8.38
N PHE A 45 -11.50 -1.47 -7.41
CA PHE A 45 -10.94 -2.26 -6.31
C PHE A 45 -11.61 -2.02 -4.96
N GLY A 46 -12.79 -1.38 -4.98
CA GLY A 46 -13.60 -1.10 -3.80
C GLY A 46 -13.55 0.35 -3.33
N GLU A 47 -14.52 0.71 -2.52
CA GLU A 47 -14.67 2.10 -2.01
C GLU A 47 -13.55 2.53 -1.07
N GLY A 48 -13.01 1.60 -0.27
CA GLY A 48 -11.94 1.90 0.68
C GLY A 48 -10.68 2.44 0.00
N PRO A 49 -10.07 1.69 -0.94
CA PRO A 49 -8.93 2.17 -1.72
C PRO A 49 -9.22 3.46 -2.49
N LYS A 50 -10.41 3.60 -3.07
CA LYS A 50 -10.82 4.82 -3.79
C LYS A 50 -10.87 6.04 -2.87
N ARG A 51 -11.48 5.92 -1.69
CA ARG A 51 -11.51 7.00 -0.70
C ARG A 51 -10.12 7.40 -0.23
N ALA A 52 -9.25 6.42 0.02
CA ALA A 52 -7.86 6.72 0.38
C ALA A 52 -7.14 7.49 -0.72
N LEU A 53 -7.38 7.12 -1.98
CA LEU A 53 -6.86 7.83 -3.14
C LEU A 53 -7.35 9.29 -3.18
N GLU A 54 -8.65 9.51 -3.10
CA GLU A 54 -9.25 10.84 -3.16
C GLU A 54 -8.77 11.76 -2.03
N GLU A 55 -8.69 11.25 -0.80
CA GLU A 55 -8.20 12.03 0.34
C GLU A 55 -6.69 12.36 0.22
N THR A 56 -5.91 11.43 -0.32
CA THR A 56 -4.47 11.68 -0.57
C THR A 56 -4.28 12.74 -1.68
N LEU A 57 -5.11 12.72 -2.72
CA LEU A 57 -5.05 13.74 -3.77
C LEU A 57 -5.46 15.12 -3.27
N LYS A 58 -6.48 15.23 -2.43
CA LYS A 58 -6.85 16.51 -1.77
C LYS A 58 -5.68 17.08 -0.96
N LEU A 59 -4.93 16.20 -0.30
CA LEU A 59 -3.74 16.60 0.43
C LEU A 59 -2.64 17.12 -0.51
N ALA A 60 -2.38 16.41 -1.61
CA ALA A 60 -1.41 16.83 -2.62
C ALA A 60 -1.77 18.18 -3.26
N GLU A 61 -3.05 18.41 -3.56
CA GLU A 61 -3.57 19.68 -4.06
C GLU A 61 -3.33 20.83 -3.07
N ARG A 62 -3.58 20.57 -1.78
CA ARG A 62 -3.32 21.55 -0.70
C ARG A 62 -1.85 21.98 -0.68
N TYR A 63 -0.93 21.08 -1.01
CA TYR A 63 0.50 21.37 -1.10
C TYR A 63 0.94 21.92 -2.48
N GLY A 64 -0.03 22.22 -3.34
CA GLY A 64 0.19 22.92 -4.60
C GLY A 64 0.72 22.04 -5.73
N PHE A 65 0.43 20.74 -5.71
CA PHE A 65 0.72 19.82 -6.81
C PHE A 65 -0.48 19.69 -7.74
N GLN A 66 -0.20 19.48 -9.03
CA GLN A 66 -1.21 19.02 -9.96
C GLN A 66 -1.59 17.57 -9.62
N THR A 67 -2.88 17.27 -9.68
CA THR A 67 -3.38 15.93 -9.42
C THR A 67 -4.24 15.40 -10.56
N GLY A 68 -4.37 14.10 -10.65
CA GLY A 68 -5.26 13.43 -11.57
C GLY A 68 -5.52 12.01 -11.13
N ILE A 69 -6.58 11.42 -11.66
CA ILE A 69 -6.93 10.01 -11.51
C ILE A 69 -7.04 9.39 -12.89
N VAL A 70 -6.40 8.25 -13.10
CA VAL A 70 -6.38 7.52 -14.34
C VAL A 70 -7.21 6.24 -14.19
N ASN A 71 -8.23 6.07 -15.04
CA ASN A 71 -9.11 4.91 -15.06
C ASN A 71 -9.71 4.54 -13.67
N ASP A 72 -9.89 5.53 -12.79
CA ASP A 72 -10.40 5.34 -11.43
C ASP A 72 -9.54 4.46 -10.52
N VAL A 73 -8.31 4.15 -10.90
CA VAL A 73 -7.46 3.17 -10.20
C VAL A 73 -6.13 3.72 -9.70
N VAL A 74 -5.49 4.63 -10.43
CA VAL A 74 -4.22 5.24 -10.02
C VAL A 74 -4.37 6.74 -10.03
N GLY A 75 -4.07 7.36 -8.90
CA GLY A 75 -3.95 8.81 -8.81
C GLY A 75 -2.49 9.25 -8.86
N TYR A 76 -2.27 10.53 -9.09
CA TYR A 76 -0.93 11.08 -9.05
C TYR A 76 -0.90 12.51 -8.52
N ALA A 77 0.23 12.87 -7.92
CA ALA A 77 0.65 14.22 -7.65
C ALA A 77 1.85 14.55 -8.53
N GLN A 78 1.75 15.60 -9.33
CA GLN A 78 2.75 15.94 -10.33
C GLN A 78 3.40 17.30 -10.06
N TRP A 79 4.71 17.34 -10.23
CA TRP A 79 5.51 18.53 -10.16
C TRP A 79 6.35 18.66 -11.43
N GLY A 80 6.02 19.65 -12.25
CA GLY A 80 6.57 19.86 -13.59
C GLY A 80 5.53 19.66 -14.68
N THR A 81 5.85 20.05 -15.91
CA THR A 81 4.94 20.08 -17.06
C THR A 81 5.44 19.32 -18.28
N ALA A 82 6.64 18.70 -18.20
CA ALA A 82 7.16 17.88 -19.28
C ALA A 82 6.37 16.56 -19.39
N GLU A 83 6.20 16.06 -20.61
CA GLU A 83 5.52 14.82 -20.89
C GLU A 83 6.27 13.62 -20.31
N GLU A 84 7.59 13.57 -20.51
CA GLU A 84 8.44 12.58 -19.86
C GLU A 84 8.58 12.86 -18.36
N TYR A 85 8.41 11.85 -17.54
CA TYR A 85 8.45 12.01 -16.10
C TYR A 85 9.24 10.92 -15.37
N LEU A 86 9.73 11.27 -14.21
CA LEU A 86 10.25 10.34 -13.21
C LEU A 86 9.08 9.88 -12.34
N GLY A 87 8.88 8.59 -12.23
CA GLY A 87 7.81 7.99 -11.44
C GLY A 87 8.28 7.59 -10.05
N ILE A 88 7.50 7.94 -9.03
CA ILE A 88 7.58 7.34 -7.70
C ILE A 88 6.27 6.60 -7.52
N ILE A 89 6.33 5.28 -7.37
CA ILE A 89 5.15 4.43 -7.40
C ILE A 89 4.97 3.79 -6.03
N GLY A 90 3.83 4.02 -5.40
CA GLY A 90 3.42 3.35 -4.18
C GLY A 90 1.92 3.03 -4.23
N HIS A 91 1.37 2.58 -3.12
CA HIS A 91 -0.02 2.20 -3.06
C HIS A 91 -0.70 2.62 -1.75
N LEU A 92 -2.01 2.73 -1.79
CA LEU A 92 -2.84 3.14 -0.67
C LEU A 92 -3.76 2.02 -0.17
N ASP A 93 -3.94 0.96 -0.97
CA ASP A 93 -4.61 -0.24 -0.49
C ASP A 93 -3.76 -0.96 0.55
N VAL A 94 -4.44 -1.65 1.45
CA VAL A 94 -3.83 -2.40 2.54
C VAL A 94 -4.46 -3.78 2.65
N VAL A 95 -3.70 -4.75 3.15
CA VAL A 95 -4.24 -6.07 3.49
C VAL A 95 -5.23 -5.97 4.66
N PRO A 96 -6.16 -6.92 4.81
CA PRO A 96 -7.05 -6.95 5.97
C PRO A 96 -6.28 -6.90 7.29
N GLU A 97 -6.84 -6.21 8.25
CA GLU A 97 -6.24 -6.01 9.57
C GLU A 97 -6.03 -7.31 10.34
N GLY A 98 -6.89 -8.31 10.14
CA GLY A 98 -6.87 -9.53 10.94
C GLY A 98 -7.24 -9.28 12.41
N SER A 99 -6.72 -10.11 13.30
CA SER A 99 -6.98 -10.07 14.74
C SER A 99 -5.70 -9.91 15.55
N GLY A 100 -5.84 -9.75 16.87
CA GLY A 100 -4.69 -9.71 17.79
C GLY A 100 -3.98 -8.36 17.90
N TRP A 101 -4.55 -7.29 17.41
CA TRP A 101 -4.00 -5.95 17.55
C TRP A 101 -4.03 -5.47 19.01
N SER A 102 -2.90 -4.94 19.48
CA SER A 102 -2.79 -4.27 20.78
C SER A 102 -3.12 -2.77 20.74
N VAL A 103 -3.35 -2.23 19.54
CA VAL A 103 -3.74 -0.85 19.25
C VAL A 103 -4.77 -0.84 18.12
N PRO A 104 -5.57 0.21 17.94
CA PRO A 104 -6.50 0.29 16.81
C PRO A 104 -5.75 0.20 15.47
N PRO A 105 -6.10 -0.71 14.55
CA PRO A 105 -5.35 -0.91 13.30
C PRO A 105 -5.41 0.28 12.35
N PHE A 106 -6.53 1.02 12.31
CA PHE A 106 -6.72 2.18 11.42
C PHE A 106 -6.60 3.52 12.15
N GLN A 107 -5.61 3.59 13.03
CA GLN A 107 -5.24 4.79 13.75
C GLN A 107 -3.73 4.83 13.93
N LEU A 108 -3.13 5.99 13.74
CA LEU A 108 -1.70 6.16 14.04
C LEU A 108 -1.50 6.18 15.56
N THR A 109 -0.86 5.14 16.08
CA THR A 109 -0.50 5.06 17.49
C THR A 109 1.01 5.19 17.65
N LYS A 110 1.42 6.20 18.42
CA LYS A 110 2.84 6.39 18.78
C LYS A 110 3.10 5.85 20.18
N LYS A 111 3.97 4.85 20.27
CA LYS A 111 4.34 4.19 21.53
C LYS A 111 5.80 3.72 21.48
N ASN A 112 6.57 3.99 22.54
CA ASN A 112 7.97 3.54 22.67
C ASN A 112 8.82 3.91 21.43
N GLN A 113 8.71 5.15 20.95
CA GLN A 113 9.42 5.67 19.78
C GLN A 113 9.12 4.91 18.47
N ARG A 114 8.03 4.16 18.42
CA ARG A 114 7.54 3.46 17.24
C ARG A 114 6.15 3.96 16.86
N LEU A 115 5.83 3.81 15.61
CA LEU A 115 4.50 4.08 15.04
C LEU A 115 3.83 2.75 14.72
N TYR A 116 2.58 2.61 15.09
CA TYR A 116 1.79 1.41 14.87
C TYR A 116 0.52 1.74 14.10
N GLY A 117 0.13 0.85 13.22
CA GLY A 117 -1.10 0.91 12.44
C GLY A 117 -0.98 0.16 11.12
N ARG A 118 -2.10 -0.30 10.60
CA ARG A 118 -2.15 -0.95 9.29
C ARG A 118 -1.85 0.09 8.19
N GLY A 119 -0.86 -0.20 7.32
CA GLY A 119 -0.42 0.71 6.26
C GLY A 119 0.67 1.71 6.67
N ILE A 120 1.09 1.74 7.94
CA ILE A 120 2.14 2.67 8.39
C ILE A 120 3.48 2.42 7.71
N LEU A 121 3.81 1.17 7.43
CA LEU A 121 5.02 0.75 6.73
C LEU A 121 4.72 0.38 5.28
N ASP A 122 3.59 -0.22 5.03
CA ASP A 122 3.17 -0.81 3.77
C ASP A 122 1.77 -0.33 3.38
N ASN A 123 1.63 0.73 2.61
CA ASN A 123 2.68 1.61 2.05
C ASN A 123 2.33 3.09 2.27
N LYS A 124 1.25 3.39 3.02
CA LYS A 124 0.76 4.77 3.28
C LYS A 124 1.84 5.68 3.90
N GLY A 125 2.61 5.18 4.85
CA GLY A 125 3.69 5.94 5.48
C GLY A 125 4.78 6.34 4.49
N PRO A 126 5.43 5.39 3.81
CA PRO A 126 6.47 5.68 2.83
C PRO A 126 6.00 6.56 1.67
N ILE A 127 4.81 6.32 1.13
CA ILE A 127 4.29 7.13 0.01
C ILE A 127 4.00 8.57 0.44
N LEU A 128 3.48 8.77 1.65
CA LEU A 128 3.28 10.11 2.19
C LEU A 128 4.61 10.81 2.50
N ALA A 129 5.62 10.06 2.93
CA ALA A 129 6.98 10.60 3.11
C ALA A 129 7.55 11.13 1.78
N CYS A 130 7.28 10.46 0.66
CA CYS A 130 7.64 10.95 -0.67
C CYS A 130 6.92 12.24 -1.03
N LEU A 131 5.62 12.35 -0.73
CA LEU A 131 4.85 13.59 -0.93
C LEU A 131 5.44 14.75 -0.11
N TYR A 132 5.80 14.49 1.14
CA TYR A 132 6.43 15.50 2.01
C TYR A 132 7.84 15.88 1.54
N GLY A 133 8.59 14.93 0.98
CA GLY A 133 9.87 15.23 0.34
C GLY A 133 9.71 16.19 -0.83
N MET A 134 8.72 15.96 -1.70
CA MET A 134 8.40 16.87 -2.81
C MET A 134 7.93 18.23 -2.29
N LYS A 135 7.04 18.26 -1.30
CA LYS A 135 6.55 19.48 -0.66
C LYS A 135 7.71 20.30 -0.10
N LEU A 136 8.59 19.67 0.67
CA LEU A 136 9.75 20.33 1.28
C LEU A 136 10.68 20.94 0.22
N LEU A 137 11.03 20.18 -0.80
CA LEU A 137 11.91 20.68 -1.86
C LEU A 137 11.27 21.88 -2.59
N LYS A 138 9.98 21.84 -2.83
CA LYS A 138 9.23 22.94 -3.45
C LYS A 138 9.24 24.19 -2.57
N GLU A 139 8.98 24.06 -1.27
CA GLU A 139 9.03 25.14 -0.29
C GLU A 139 10.44 25.77 -0.14
N LEU A 140 11.47 24.95 -0.29
CA LEU A 140 12.85 25.41 -0.32
C LEU A 140 13.28 26.07 -1.66
N GLY A 141 12.36 26.19 -2.62
CA GLY A 141 12.61 26.85 -3.90
C GLY A 141 13.30 26.00 -4.96
N TYR A 142 13.42 24.68 -4.74
CA TYR A 142 13.92 23.79 -5.79
C TYR A 142 12.93 23.70 -6.94
N GLN A 143 13.47 23.56 -8.14
CA GLN A 143 12.70 23.30 -9.36
C GLN A 143 13.19 22.00 -9.99
N PRO A 144 12.31 21.05 -10.30
CA PRO A 144 12.73 19.80 -10.93
C PRO A 144 13.15 20.07 -12.38
N LYS A 145 14.24 19.47 -12.81
CA LYS A 145 14.69 19.52 -14.21
C LYS A 145 13.82 18.65 -15.14
N LYS A 146 13.17 17.65 -14.59
CA LYS A 146 12.21 16.77 -15.25
C LYS A 146 10.93 16.72 -14.41
N THR A 147 9.81 16.45 -15.03
CA THR A 147 8.57 16.20 -14.31
C THR A 147 8.75 15.04 -13.33
N ILE A 148 8.27 15.23 -12.10
CA ILE A 148 8.19 14.18 -11.08
C ILE A 148 6.71 13.87 -10.86
N ARG A 149 6.34 12.61 -10.97
CA ARG A 149 4.98 12.13 -10.72
C ARG A 149 5.00 11.09 -9.61
N LEU A 150 4.41 11.45 -8.47
CA LEU A 150 4.16 10.53 -7.37
C LEU A 150 2.83 9.85 -7.62
N MET A 151 2.86 8.53 -7.76
CA MET A 151 1.71 7.72 -8.17
C MET A 151 1.18 6.91 -6.98
N PHE A 152 -0.14 6.91 -6.83
CA PHE A 152 -0.87 6.25 -5.76
C PHE A 152 -1.71 5.12 -6.35
N GLY A 153 -1.25 3.88 -6.21
CA GLY A 153 -1.98 2.68 -6.61
C GLY A 153 -3.08 2.30 -5.63
N THR A 154 -3.99 1.47 -6.08
CA THR A 154 -5.16 1.01 -5.31
C THR A 154 -5.36 -0.51 -5.29
N ASP A 155 -4.42 -1.29 -5.84
CA ASP A 155 -4.51 -2.77 -5.90
C ASP A 155 -3.16 -3.49 -5.83
N GLU A 156 -2.14 -2.92 -5.23
CA GLU A 156 -0.81 -3.56 -5.15
C GLU A 156 -0.88 -4.91 -4.44
N GLU A 157 -1.53 -4.96 -3.28
CA GLU A 157 -1.63 -6.11 -2.39
C GLU A 157 -2.37 -7.33 -2.99
N SER A 158 -3.04 -7.14 -4.11
CA SER A 158 -3.83 -8.18 -4.78
C SER A 158 -3.42 -8.43 -6.23
N GLY A 159 -2.20 -8.05 -6.59
CA GLY A 159 -1.60 -8.36 -7.87
C GLY A 159 -1.47 -7.20 -8.85
N SER A 160 -1.58 -5.96 -8.38
CA SER A 160 -1.32 -4.74 -9.17
C SER A 160 -2.17 -4.63 -10.45
N GLY A 161 -3.46 -5.00 -10.36
CA GLY A 161 -4.39 -4.89 -11.49
C GLY A 161 -4.67 -3.46 -11.92
N ASP A 162 -4.30 -2.47 -11.12
CA ASP A 162 -4.38 -1.05 -11.40
C ASP A 162 -3.33 -0.57 -12.42
N ILE A 163 -2.13 -1.13 -12.41
CA ILE A 163 -1.04 -0.69 -13.29
C ILE A 163 -1.33 -0.89 -14.78
N PRO A 164 -1.82 -2.07 -15.25
CA PRO A 164 -2.22 -2.21 -16.65
C PRO A 164 -3.28 -1.20 -17.07
N LEU A 165 -4.27 -0.91 -16.21
CA LEU A 165 -5.33 0.07 -16.48
C LEU A 165 -4.78 1.50 -16.57
N TYR A 166 -3.78 1.84 -15.76
CA TYR A 166 -3.07 3.11 -15.86
C TYR A 166 -2.36 3.23 -17.23
N LEU A 167 -1.66 2.19 -17.65
CA LEU A 167 -0.89 2.17 -18.90
C LEU A 167 -1.75 2.19 -20.17
N GLU A 168 -3.06 1.96 -20.08
CA GLU A 168 -4.00 2.16 -21.19
C GLU A 168 -4.15 3.65 -21.58
N LYS A 169 -3.89 4.57 -20.66
CA LYS A 169 -4.13 6.01 -20.82
C LYS A 169 -2.87 6.86 -20.70
N GLU A 170 -1.87 6.39 -19.99
CA GLU A 170 -0.67 7.13 -19.66
C GLU A 170 0.58 6.36 -20.06
N ASN A 171 1.61 7.06 -20.45
CA ASN A 171 2.91 6.46 -20.71
C ASN A 171 3.58 6.02 -19.39
N ALA A 172 4.42 5.01 -19.47
CA ALA A 172 5.29 4.62 -18.37
C ALA A 172 6.32 5.73 -18.06
N PRO A 173 6.77 5.85 -16.80
CA PRO A 173 7.87 6.76 -16.47
C PRO A 173 9.16 6.35 -17.19
N VAL A 174 10.00 7.33 -17.53
CA VAL A 174 11.32 7.05 -18.14
C VAL A 174 12.32 6.50 -17.13
N PHE A 175 12.09 6.73 -15.85
CA PHE A 175 12.81 6.19 -14.71
C PHE A 175 11.90 6.25 -13.49
N GLY A 176 12.10 5.34 -12.54
CA GLY A 176 11.30 5.36 -11.32
C GLY A 176 11.87 4.51 -10.22
N PHE A 177 11.25 4.63 -9.05
CA PHE A 177 11.47 3.76 -7.91
C PHE A 177 10.16 3.58 -7.14
N THR A 178 10.12 2.54 -6.32
CA THR A 178 9.05 2.32 -5.34
C THR A 178 9.60 2.41 -3.92
N PRO A 179 8.95 3.16 -3.02
CA PRO A 179 9.33 3.21 -1.61
C PRO A 179 8.70 2.06 -0.80
N ASP A 180 8.61 0.89 -1.37
CA ASP A 180 7.85 -0.25 -0.85
C ASP A 180 8.74 -1.44 -0.47
N CYS A 181 9.86 -1.16 0.13
CA CYS A 181 10.80 -2.19 0.55
C CYS A 181 11.71 -1.72 1.69
N LYS A 182 12.55 -2.62 2.16
CA LYS A 182 13.54 -2.31 3.20
C LYS A 182 14.59 -1.32 2.69
N TYR A 183 14.93 -0.37 3.55
CA TYR A 183 16.01 0.59 3.30
C TYR A 183 17.39 -0.08 3.45
N PRO A 184 18.43 0.28 2.70
CA PRO A 184 18.47 1.42 1.77
C PRO A 184 17.98 1.12 0.35
N VAL A 185 18.21 -0.06 -0.18
CA VAL A 185 17.83 -0.46 -1.54
C VAL A 185 17.63 -1.97 -1.61
N VAL A 186 16.53 -2.40 -2.19
CA VAL A 186 16.31 -3.79 -2.63
C VAL A 186 16.47 -3.81 -4.14
N TYR A 187 17.35 -4.67 -4.63
CA TYR A 187 17.70 -4.76 -6.06
C TYR A 187 17.35 -6.11 -6.68
N GLY A 188 16.80 -7.01 -5.90
CA GLY A 188 16.38 -8.33 -6.36
C GLY A 188 15.22 -8.85 -5.52
N GLU A 189 14.34 -9.57 -6.16
CA GLU A 189 13.16 -10.16 -5.58
C GLU A 189 12.97 -11.59 -6.07
N ARG A 190 12.38 -12.44 -5.21
CA ARG A 190 12.06 -13.81 -5.60
C ARG A 190 10.77 -13.83 -6.42
N GLY A 191 10.73 -14.68 -7.44
CA GLY A 191 9.50 -14.95 -8.18
C GLY A 191 8.46 -15.65 -7.31
N ILE A 192 7.19 -15.41 -7.63
CA ILE A 192 6.04 -16.06 -6.99
C ILE A 192 5.48 -17.09 -7.96
N VAL A 193 5.31 -18.33 -7.49
CA VAL A 193 4.65 -19.39 -8.24
C VAL A 193 3.49 -19.92 -7.43
N ASN A 194 2.30 -19.88 -8.01
CA ASN A 194 1.08 -20.43 -7.41
C ASN A 194 0.81 -21.79 -8.04
N TYR A 195 0.59 -22.80 -7.21
CA TYR A 195 0.18 -24.14 -7.62
C TYR A 195 -1.23 -24.40 -7.14
N GLU A 196 -2.07 -24.93 -8.01
CA GLU A 196 -3.37 -25.49 -7.67
C GLU A 196 -3.29 -27.01 -7.81
N ILE A 197 -3.58 -27.72 -6.74
CA ILE A 197 -3.62 -29.17 -6.72
C ILE A 197 -5.08 -29.58 -6.49
N THR A 198 -5.66 -30.24 -7.47
CA THR A 198 -7.04 -30.73 -7.42
C THR A 198 -7.05 -32.26 -7.36
N THR A 199 -7.83 -32.81 -6.46
CA THR A 199 -8.09 -34.24 -6.40
C THR A 199 -9.59 -34.51 -6.31
N THR A 200 -10.01 -35.64 -6.87
CA THR A 200 -11.40 -36.08 -6.74
C THR A 200 -11.49 -37.07 -5.58
N ILE A 201 -12.42 -36.81 -4.68
CA ILE A 201 -12.73 -37.74 -3.57
C ILE A 201 -13.82 -38.70 -4.08
N PRO A 202 -13.64 -40.03 -4.01
CA PRO A 202 -14.66 -40.96 -4.41
C PRO A 202 -15.96 -40.80 -3.62
N ASP A 203 -17.11 -40.93 -4.29
CA ASP A 203 -18.43 -40.74 -3.71
C ASP A 203 -18.78 -41.79 -2.60
N ASP A 204 -18.07 -42.91 -2.57
CA ASP A 204 -18.23 -43.98 -1.61
C ASP A 204 -17.37 -43.83 -0.35
N SER A 205 -16.63 -42.73 -0.22
CA SER A 205 -15.80 -42.48 0.94
C SER A 205 -16.67 -42.24 2.17
N SER A 206 -16.43 -43.00 3.25
CA SER A 206 -17.14 -42.87 4.55
C SER A 206 -16.82 -41.54 5.25
N GLU A 207 -15.79 -40.83 4.81
CA GLU A 207 -15.35 -39.55 5.34
C GLU A 207 -15.51 -38.45 4.28
N GLN A 208 -16.72 -37.94 4.16
CA GLN A 208 -16.97 -36.80 3.26
C GLN A 208 -16.52 -35.50 3.93
N ILE A 209 -15.57 -34.83 3.29
CA ILE A 209 -15.20 -33.45 3.63
C ILE A 209 -16.27 -32.54 3.04
N GLY A 210 -17.06 -31.90 3.91
CA GLY A 210 -18.08 -30.92 3.49
C GLY A 210 -17.48 -29.55 3.24
N GLN A 211 -17.36 -28.75 4.28
CA GLN A 211 -16.93 -27.36 4.17
C GLN A 211 -15.67 -27.11 4.99
N ILE A 212 -14.74 -26.34 4.42
CA ILE A 212 -13.59 -25.79 5.15
C ILE A 212 -13.87 -24.30 5.37
N MET A 213 -13.88 -23.87 6.63
CA MET A 213 -14.17 -22.51 7.05
C MET A 213 -12.98 -21.92 7.79
N GLY A 214 -12.77 -20.63 7.62
CA GLY A 214 -11.69 -19.87 8.24
C GLY A 214 -10.94 -19.02 7.24
N ASP A 215 -9.82 -18.45 7.68
CA ASP A 215 -8.96 -17.63 6.82
C ASP A 215 -8.20 -18.53 5.83
N GLN A 216 -8.50 -18.38 4.56
CA GLN A 216 -7.90 -19.13 3.45
C GLN A 216 -7.11 -18.22 2.51
N ALA A 217 -6.53 -17.14 3.03
CA ALA A 217 -5.68 -16.26 2.26
C ALA A 217 -4.43 -17.01 1.76
N LYS A 218 -3.94 -16.62 0.57
CA LYS A 218 -2.83 -17.32 -0.11
C LYS A 218 -1.45 -16.94 0.43
N ASP A 219 -1.36 -15.86 1.19
CA ASP A 219 -0.11 -15.27 1.68
C ASP A 219 0.39 -15.85 3.01
N HIS A 220 -0.43 -16.67 3.68
CA HIS A 220 -0.05 -17.29 4.94
C HIS A 220 -0.76 -18.63 5.20
N VAL A 221 -0.17 -19.40 6.08
CA VAL A 221 -0.80 -20.59 6.65
C VAL A 221 -1.66 -20.15 7.85
N PRO A 222 -2.97 -20.43 7.87
CA PRO A 222 -3.84 -20.03 8.97
C PRO A 222 -3.51 -20.81 10.24
N ASP A 223 -3.73 -20.17 11.39
CA ASP A 223 -3.59 -20.80 12.71
C ASP A 223 -4.87 -21.48 13.20
N GLN A 224 -6.00 -21.17 12.58
CA GLN A 224 -7.30 -21.79 12.92
C GLN A 224 -8.13 -22.04 11.66
N LEU A 225 -8.63 -23.25 11.52
CA LEU A 225 -9.63 -23.65 10.54
C LEU A 225 -10.69 -24.51 11.21
N SER A 226 -11.89 -24.50 10.64
CA SER A 226 -12.94 -25.46 10.96
C SER A 226 -13.26 -26.30 9.73
N VAL A 227 -13.31 -27.61 9.89
CA VAL A 227 -13.62 -28.55 8.81
C VAL A 227 -14.85 -29.33 9.18
N VAL A 228 -15.78 -29.49 8.26
CA VAL A 228 -16.93 -30.39 8.41
C VAL A 228 -16.55 -31.73 7.78
N ILE A 229 -16.50 -32.79 8.63
CA ILE A 229 -16.23 -34.16 8.19
C ILE A 229 -17.41 -35.02 8.64
N ALA A 230 -18.04 -35.73 7.71
CA ALA A 230 -19.21 -36.57 7.98
C ALA A 230 -20.31 -35.86 8.80
N GLY A 231 -20.57 -34.59 8.48
CA GLY A 231 -21.56 -33.75 9.15
C GLY A 231 -21.15 -33.17 10.51
N LYS A 232 -19.94 -33.48 11.01
CA LYS A 232 -19.41 -32.94 12.26
C LYS A 232 -18.38 -31.84 12.00
N THR A 233 -18.51 -30.71 12.69
CA THR A 233 -17.53 -29.63 12.66
C THR A 233 -16.35 -29.95 13.57
N THR A 234 -15.14 -29.95 13.02
CA THR A 234 -13.90 -30.14 13.74
C THR A 234 -13.02 -28.92 13.61
N ALA A 235 -12.56 -28.37 14.72
CA ALA A 235 -11.60 -27.29 14.73
C ALA A 235 -10.18 -27.84 14.55
N ILE A 236 -9.41 -27.19 13.66
CA ILE A 236 -7.99 -27.47 13.44
C ILE A 236 -7.23 -26.24 13.87
N THR A 237 -6.27 -26.41 14.78
CA THR A 237 -5.40 -25.34 15.28
C THR A 237 -3.96 -25.60 14.90
N GLY A 238 -3.24 -24.55 14.59
CA GLY A 238 -1.83 -24.61 14.22
C GLY A 238 -1.10 -23.32 14.58
N LYS A 239 0.01 -23.08 13.93
CA LYS A 239 0.76 -21.82 14.03
C LYS A 239 0.63 -21.05 12.73
N ARG A 240 0.32 -19.76 12.83
CA ARG A 240 0.37 -18.86 11.67
C ARG A 240 1.80 -18.77 11.15
N ALA A 241 1.96 -18.92 9.87
CA ALA A 241 3.23 -18.82 9.18
C ALA A 241 3.03 -18.19 7.79
N PRO A 242 4.03 -17.51 7.23
CA PRO A 242 4.01 -17.12 5.81
C PRO A 242 3.87 -18.35 4.91
N SER A 243 3.14 -18.23 3.81
CA SER A 243 2.91 -19.35 2.86
C SER A 243 4.18 -19.87 2.18
N ASN A 244 5.26 -19.09 2.23
CA ASN A 244 6.57 -19.38 1.64
C ASN A 244 7.64 -19.71 2.70
N ALA A 245 7.24 -19.99 3.90
CA ALA A 245 8.15 -20.34 5.01
C ALA A 245 8.62 -21.80 4.91
#